data_ea34db185a2fe6126d119370d5504f5d
#
_entry.id   ea34db185a2fe6126d119370d5504f5d
#
_cell.length_a   1.000
_cell.length_b   1.000
_cell.length_c   1.000
_cell.angle_alpha   90.00
_cell.angle_beta   90.00
_cell.angle_gamma   90.00
#
_symmetry.space_group_name_H-M   'P 1'
#
loop_
_entity.id
_entity.type
_entity.pdbx_description
1 polymer ?
#
loop_
_entity_poly.entity_id
_entity_poly.type
_entity_poly.pdbx_seq_one_letter_code
_entity_poly.pdbx_strand_id
1 'polypeptide(L)'
;MAINKPCFFSLLFFLGFTTLFAQSLVIEHNLELEPNRYKYPLANSPIIKNSVSVWADSLLLVEGTDYWVNHKKAELILLTQPEVPVLKVEYILVPEFLTVPLQNWKPQEYSDTLLASIKKRKNPILAEDARLDIQGTKTFAITFSDESTFDLKQSLFVNISGELAHNVYINAQLSDSQSKLSPEGDSKELSSLDNVFIRIYGPKYELAMGDLTLKYTGTRYMEYYSKFEGLNAWLRGKHYVQTAFSAGGGKNASVKITIIDGKQGPYYLRANDTQSNFIVVAGSEEIFVDGSKWERGIDYSIDYSEGSVMFKHLISSSNNVLARFQYSDEYYPQSSYLNSSQLHLAEHLTLTHHFIWQQDDKKNPLLYEFSSADLDSLKSAGDNFVWGEGIYLVEAGTGDYKLIQLSQMEYYEYAPGDSLACYNIVFSYVGSGNGDYEEYSPGKYRYVGSKMGSWMPQKLLVPPEKKGNLDLAVDYSKDNLNAGIEVLGSVNDRNTFSVKDDEDNDAGLLYAYLEVPFSRYSFRLEHEQRSEKTYLFGKYRNPDVEYDFAAIETADSLAQQESNIQISRKQTNWNA
;
A
#
# COMPACT_ATOMS: atom_id res chain seq x y z
N MET A 1 39.46 -5.31 11.70
CA MET A 1 39.13 -6.22 12.81
C MET A 1 37.62 -6.27 12.90
N ALA A 2 37.06 -7.36 12.47
CA ALA A 2 35.62 -7.49 12.18
C ALA A 2 34.80 -7.41 13.48
N ILE A 3 33.83 -6.50 13.51
CA ILE A 3 32.82 -6.46 14.56
C ILE A 3 31.57 -7.12 14.01
N ASN A 4 31.27 -8.26 14.59
CA ASN A 4 30.20 -9.18 14.28
C ASN A 4 28.80 -8.64 14.62
N LYS A 5 27.91 -8.76 13.66
CA LYS A 5 26.48 -9.11 13.68
C LYS A 5 25.73 -9.09 15.03
N PRO A 6 24.95 -8.05 15.33
CA PRO A 6 23.89 -8.16 16.34
C PRO A 6 22.48 -8.40 15.74
N CYS A 7 22.32 -8.58 14.42
CA CYS A 7 20.99 -8.73 13.79
C CYS A 7 20.34 -10.12 13.92
N PHE A 8 21.02 -11.13 14.45
CA PHE A 8 20.53 -12.52 14.40
C PHE A 8 19.47 -12.85 15.47
N PHE A 9 19.35 -12.08 16.53
CA PHE A 9 18.38 -12.39 17.61
C PHE A 9 16.97 -11.84 17.37
N SER A 10 16.82 -10.78 16.60
CA SER A 10 15.50 -10.19 16.27
C SER A 10 14.75 -11.03 15.22
N LEU A 11 15.48 -11.67 14.31
CA LEU A 11 14.91 -12.52 13.26
C LEU A 11 14.28 -13.81 13.81
N LEU A 12 14.83 -14.36 14.89
CA LEU A 12 14.31 -15.59 15.52
C LEU A 12 12.98 -15.39 16.24
N PHE A 13 12.71 -14.19 16.76
CA PHE A 13 11.41 -13.91 17.40
C PHE A 13 10.30 -13.67 16.36
N PHE A 14 10.67 -13.13 15.19
CA PHE A 14 9.71 -12.86 14.10
C PHE A 14 9.37 -14.13 13.30
N LEU A 15 10.36 -14.96 13.01
CA LEU A 15 10.14 -16.28 12.37
C LEU A 15 9.28 -17.21 13.23
N GLY A 16 9.38 -17.12 14.56
CA GLY A 16 8.55 -17.92 15.48
C GLY A 16 7.06 -17.53 15.45
N PHE A 17 6.73 -16.25 15.20
CA PHE A 17 5.34 -15.79 15.20
C PHE A 17 4.67 -15.92 13.83
N THR A 18 5.39 -15.67 12.75
CA THR A 18 4.87 -15.81 11.38
C THR A 18 4.78 -17.28 10.94
N THR A 19 5.70 -18.12 11.38
CA THR A 19 5.64 -19.56 11.10
C THR A 19 4.56 -20.30 11.90
N LEU A 20 4.18 -19.82 13.08
CA LEU A 20 3.06 -20.40 13.84
C LEU A 20 1.69 -20.13 13.21
N PHE A 21 1.52 -19.05 12.47
CA PHE A 21 0.26 -18.75 11.79
C PHE A 21 0.21 -19.22 10.32
N ALA A 22 1.35 -19.31 9.65
CA ALA A 22 1.39 -19.69 8.23
C ALA A 22 1.42 -21.21 8.00
N GLN A 23 1.92 -22.01 8.94
CA GLN A 23 2.00 -23.47 8.80
C GLN A 23 0.70 -24.22 9.18
N SER A 24 -0.29 -23.58 9.76
CA SER A 24 -1.51 -24.24 10.26
C SER A 24 -2.73 -24.17 9.31
N LEU A 25 -2.62 -23.54 8.14
CA LEU A 25 -3.76 -23.34 7.23
C LEU A 25 -3.85 -24.35 6.09
N VAL A 26 -2.73 -24.88 5.62
CA VAL A 26 -2.73 -25.89 4.54
C VAL A 26 -2.68 -27.27 5.14
N ILE A 27 -3.68 -28.08 4.83
CA ILE A 27 -3.76 -29.50 5.23
C ILE A 27 -3.25 -30.33 4.06
N GLU A 28 -2.30 -31.19 4.35
CA GLU A 28 -1.78 -32.18 3.43
C GLU A 28 -2.40 -33.53 3.75
N HIS A 29 -3.03 -34.16 2.77
CA HIS A 29 -3.73 -35.43 2.92
C HIS A 29 -3.27 -36.42 1.83
N ASN A 30 -2.72 -37.55 2.25
CA ASN A 30 -2.38 -38.65 1.35
C ASN A 30 -3.59 -39.55 1.19
N LEU A 31 -4.18 -39.56 0.00
CA LEU A 31 -5.42 -40.26 -0.32
C LEU A 31 -5.12 -41.56 -1.03
N GLU A 32 -5.41 -42.68 -0.41
CA GLU A 32 -5.29 -44.02 -1.03
C GLU A 32 -6.43 -44.24 -2.01
N LEU A 33 -6.10 -44.63 -3.24
CA LEU A 33 -7.08 -44.87 -4.29
C LEU A 33 -7.59 -46.33 -4.25
N GLU A 34 -8.90 -46.47 -4.23
CA GLU A 34 -9.58 -47.77 -4.37
C GLU A 34 -10.00 -47.99 -5.82
N PRO A 35 -9.89 -49.21 -6.37
CA PRO A 35 -10.36 -49.52 -7.72
C PRO A 35 -11.85 -49.21 -7.90
N ASN A 36 -12.22 -48.53 -8.98
CA ASN A 36 -13.60 -48.12 -9.31
C ASN A 36 -14.29 -47.16 -8.32
N ARG A 37 -13.53 -46.52 -7.41
CA ARG A 37 -14.04 -45.48 -6.56
C ARG A 37 -13.59 -44.12 -7.10
N TYR A 38 -14.54 -43.20 -7.34
CA TYR A 38 -14.30 -41.89 -7.91
C TYR A 38 -14.58 -40.74 -6.94
N LYS A 39 -15.14 -41.01 -5.76
CA LYS A 39 -15.49 -40.01 -4.75
C LYS A 39 -14.78 -40.27 -3.44
N TYR A 40 -14.04 -39.28 -2.97
CA TYR A 40 -13.26 -39.39 -1.76
C TYR A 40 -13.55 -38.21 -0.84
N PRO A 41 -13.92 -38.41 0.43
CA PRO A 41 -14.06 -37.37 1.41
C PRO A 41 -12.67 -36.88 1.81
N LEU A 42 -12.48 -35.57 1.85
CA LEU A 42 -11.22 -34.95 2.26
C LEU A 42 -11.28 -34.48 3.72
N ALA A 43 -12.41 -33.90 4.14
CA ALA A 43 -12.59 -33.39 5.49
C ALA A 43 -14.06 -33.38 5.91
N ASN A 44 -14.31 -33.15 7.21
CA ASN A 44 -15.65 -32.97 7.77
C ASN A 44 -16.15 -31.51 7.74
N SER A 45 -15.30 -30.57 7.32
CA SER A 45 -15.63 -29.15 7.21
C SER A 45 -15.43 -28.67 5.77
N PRO A 46 -16.17 -27.65 5.32
CA PRO A 46 -16.03 -27.11 3.98
C PRO A 46 -14.61 -26.66 3.67
N ILE A 47 -14.22 -26.76 2.39
CA ILE A 47 -12.92 -26.36 1.87
C ILE A 47 -13.03 -25.02 1.15
N ILE A 48 -12.05 -24.14 1.31
CA ILE A 48 -11.99 -22.85 0.62
C ILE A 48 -11.89 -23.09 -0.89
N LYS A 49 -12.67 -22.37 -1.67
CA LYS A 49 -12.66 -22.48 -3.13
C LYS A 49 -11.29 -22.08 -3.69
N ASN A 50 -10.81 -22.81 -4.68
CA ASN A 50 -9.51 -22.64 -5.32
C ASN A 50 -8.28 -22.88 -4.41
N SER A 51 -8.44 -23.51 -3.26
CA SER A 51 -7.33 -23.86 -2.36
C SER A 51 -6.86 -25.31 -2.49
N VAL A 52 -7.48 -26.10 -3.37
CA VAL A 52 -7.18 -27.54 -3.52
C VAL A 52 -6.15 -27.75 -4.61
N SER A 53 -5.08 -28.46 -4.28
CA SER A 53 -4.09 -28.96 -5.23
C SER A 53 -3.98 -30.48 -5.09
N VAL A 54 -4.04 -31.20 -6.19
CA VAL A 54 -4.00 -32.67 -6.22
C VAL A 54 -2.79 -33.12 -7.04
N TRP A 55 -1.98 -33.99 -6.45
CA TRP A 55 -0.76 -34.50 -7.06
C TRP A 55 -0.83 -36.02 -7.22
N ALA A 56 -0.50 -36.50 -8.41
CA ALA A 56 -0.25 -37.91 -8.70
C ALA A 56 1.27 -38.10 -8.85
N ASP A 57 1.93 -38.58 -7.79
CA ASP A 57 3.39 -38.54 -7.65
C ASP A 57 3.95 -37.11 -7.83
N SER A 58 4.61 -36.83 -8.96
CA SER A 58 5.17 -35.52 -9.29
C SER A 58 4.31 -34.71 -10.27
N LEU A 59 3.16 -35.23 -10.70
CA LEU A 59 2.28 -34.59 -11.66
C LEU A 59 1.14 -33.86 -10.95
N LEU A 60 1.01 -32.56 -11.15
CA LEU A 60 -0.12 -31.76 -10.69
C LEU A 60 -1.32 -32.03 -11.61
N LEU A 61 -2.41 -32.50 -11.04
CA LEU A 61 -3.68 -32.72 -11.74
C LEU A 61 -4.46 -31.41 -11.88
N VAL A 62 -5.25 -31.29 -12.95
CA VAL A 62 -5.99 -30.07 -13.30
C VAL A 62 -7.46 -30.22 -12.93
N GLU A 63 -7.98 -29.28 -12.12
CA GLU A 63 -9.41 -29.23 -11.80
C GLU A 63 -10.22 -28.93 -13.06
N GLY A 64 -11.32 -29.66 -13.25
CA GLY A 64 -12.17 -29.57 -14.44
C GLY A 64 -11.83 -30.59 -15.53
N THR A 65 -10.59 -31.09 -15.58
CA THR A 65 -10.12 -32.10 -16.56
C THR A 65 -9.90 -33.46 -15.89
N ASP A 66 -9.18 -33.47 -14.77
CA ASP A 66 -8.80 -34.72 -14.08
C ASP A 66 -9.66 -34.96 -12.86
N TYR A 67 -10.11 -33.92 -12.19
CA TYR A 67 -10.96 -34.01 -11.00
C TYR A 67 -11.89 -32.80 -10.84
N TRP A 68 -12.88 -32.94 -9.95
CA TRP A 68 -13.73 -31.87 -9.43
C TRP A 68 -13.72 -31.87 -7.91
N VAL A 69 -13.93 -30.70 -7.29
CA VAL A 69 -14.05 -30.58 -5.84
C VAL A 69 -15.43 -30.07 -5.45
N ASN A 70 -16.11 -30.82 -4.60
CA ASN A 70 -17.29 -30.32 -3.90
C ASN A 70 -16.85 -29.59 -2.62
N HIS A 71 -16.59 -28.30 -2.71
CA HIS A 71 -16.06 -27.47 -1.62
C HIS A 71 -16.96 -27.46 -0.36
N LYS A 72 -18.28 -27.56 -0.52
CA LYS A 72 -19.24 -27.58 0.61
C LYS A 72 -19.22 -28.89 1.38
N LYS A 73 -19.03 -30.00 0.69
CA LYS A 73 -19.00 -31.34 1.29
C LYS A 73 -17.59 -31.85 1.53
N ALA A 74 -16.57 -31.06 1.15
CA ALA A 74 -15.17 -31.44 1.18
C ALA A 74 -14.92 -32.82 0.52
N GLU A 75 -15.46 -33.03 -0.67
CA GLU A 75 -15.33 -34.26 -1.44
C GLU A 75 -14.53 -34.01 -2.72
N LEU A 76 -13.52 -34.83 -2.97
CA LEU A 76 -12.80 -34.90 -4.24
C LEU A 76 -13.51 -35.91 -5.14
N ILE A 77 -13.75 -35.55 -6.39
CA ILE A 77 -14.39 -36.37 -7.41
C ILE A 77 -13.41 -36.50 -8.57
N LEU A 78 -12.85 -37.69 -8.76
CA LEU A 78 -11.98 -37.99 -9.89
C LEU A 78 -12.80 -38.19 -11.17
N LEU A 79 -12.39 -37.57 -12.25
CA LEU A 79 -12.98 -37.74 -13.59
C LEU A 79 -12.33 -38.89 -14.33
N THR A 80 -11.04 -39.10 -14.09
CA THR A 80 -10.26 -40.23 -14.57
C THR A 80 -9.52 -40.87 -13.41
N GLN A 81 -9.33 -42.19 -13.43
CA GLN A 81 -8.58 -42.84 -12.37
C GLN A 81 -7.09 -42.82 -12.70
N PRO A 82 -6.26 -42.13 -11.92
CA PRO A 82 -4.80 -42.11 -12.15
C PRO A 82 -4.18 -43.50 -11.93
N GLU A 83 -3.10 -43.81 -12.60
CA GLU A 83 -2.37 -45.08 -12.46
C GLU A 83 -1.49 -45.16 -11.19
N VAL A 84 -1.68 -44.27 -10.24
CA VAL A 84 -0.94 -44.20 -8.97
C VAL A 84 -1.81 -44.71 -7.82
N PRO A 85 -1.24 -45.40 -6.81
CA PRO A 85 -2.01 -45.91 -5.68
C PRO A 85 -2.41 -44.85 -4.66
N VAL A 86 -1.69 -43.69 -4.64
CA VAL A 86 -1.90 -42.61 -3.65
C VAL A 86 -1.84 -41.25 -4.33
N LEU A 87 -2.79 -40.39 -3.98
CA LEU A 87 -2.75 -38.98 -4.35
C LEU A 87 -2.37 -38.13 -3.14
N LYS A 88 -1.51 -37.15 -3.35
CA LYS A 88 -1.26 -36.10 -2.40
C LYS A 88 -2.23 -34.95 -2.65
N VAL A 89 -3.05 -34.60 -1.66
CA VAL A 89 -4.04 -33.54 -1.75
C VAL A 89 -3.74 -32.47 -0.70
N GLU A 90 -3.54 -31.25 -1.15
CA GLU A 90 -3.35 -30.08 -0.29
C GLU A 90 -4.59 -29.18 -0.37
N TYR A 91 -5.09 -28.71 0.77
CA TYR A 91 -6.27 -27.85 0.81
C TYR A 91 -6.34 -27.01 2.11
N ILE A 92 -7.18 -25.98 2.10
CA ILE A 92 -7.44 -25.11 3.25
C ILE A 92 -8.90 -25.26 3.68
N LEU A 93 -9.13 -25.55 4.97
CA LEU A 93 -10.48 -25.62 5.53
C LEU A 93 -11.05 -24.23 5.80
N VAL A 94 -12.36 -24.11 5.66
CA VAL A 94 -13.09 -22.94 6.17
C VAL A 94 -13.01 -22.97 7.70
N PRO A 95 -12.54 -21.88 8.35
CA PRO A 95 -12.46 -21.82 9.80
C PRO A 95 -13.79 -22.17 10.49
N GLU A 96 -13.73 -22.94 11.56
CA GLU A 96 -14.91 -23.51 12.23
C GLU A 96 -15.94 -22.44 12.66
N PHE A 97 -15.49 -21.26 13.06
CA PHE A 97 -16.36 -20.13 13.42
C PHE A 97 -17.20 -19.58 12.25
N LEU A 98 -16.79 -19.85 10.99
CA LEU A 98 -17.54 -19.50 9.78
C LEU A 98 -18.48 -20.61 9.32
N THR A 99 -18.33 -21.83 9.87
CA THR A 99 -19.16 -22.99 9.50
C THR A 99 -20.34 -23.21 10.44
N VAL A 100 -20.38 -22.47 11.56
CA VAL A 100 -21.53 -22.52 12.48
C VAL A 100 -22.77 -22.04 11.73
N PRO A 101 -23.80 -22.90 11.53
CA PRO A 101 -25.01 -22.46 10.86
C PRO A 101 -25.62 -21.33 11.68
N LEU A 102 -25.85 -20.19 11.05
CA LEU A 102 -26.71 -19.13 11.61
C LEU A 102 -28.06 -19.80 11.92
N GLN A 103 -28.25 -20.10 13.18
CA GLN A 103 -29.40 -20.88 13.62
C GLN A 103 -30.71 -20.22 13.18
N ASN A 104 -31.47 -20.97 12.38
CA ASN A 104 -32.89 -20.81 12.17
C ASN A 104 -33.40 -19.59 11.43
N TRP A 105 -33.02 -19.46 10.16
CA TRP A 105 -33.92 -18.79 9.24
C TRP A 105 -34.76 -19.88 8.50
N LYS A 106 -35.93 -20.23 9.04
CA LYS A 106 -36.99 -20.92 8.29
C LYS A 106 -37.85 -19.84 7.65
N PRO A 107 -38.08 -19.84 6.32
CA PRO A 107 -39.10 -19.01 5.71
C PRO A 107 -40.43 -19.38 6.34
N GLN A 108 -41.02 -18.47 7.07
CA GLN A 108 -42.38 -18.67 7.59
C GLN A 108 -43.34 -18.26 6.49
N GLU A 109 -44.16 -19.20 6.01
CA GLU A 109 -45.27 -18.87 5.13
C GLU A 109 -46.22 -17.92 5.89
N TYR A 110 -46.33 -16.71 5.38
CA TYR A 110 -47.23 -15.69 5.93
C TYR A 110 -48.63 -15.95 5.37
N SER A 111 -49.59 -16.30 6.23
CA SER A 111 -51.01 -16.19 5.91
C SER A 111 -51.42 -14.72 6.10
N ASP A 112 -52.19 -14.18 5.16
CA ASP A 112 -52.64 -12.78 5.11
C ASP A 112 -53.39 -12.28 6.36
N THR A 113 -53.75 -13.17 7.29
CA THR A 113 -54.44 -12.83 8.55
C THR A 113 -53.48 -12.40 9.67
N LEU A 114 -52.14 -12.47 9.49
CA LEU A 114 -51.17 -12.17 10.54
C LEU A 114 -50.58 -10.75 10.44
N LEU A 115 -50.94 -9.98 9.44
CA LEU A 115 -50.47 -8.58 9.30
C LEU A 115 -51.02 -7.62 10.37
N ALA A 116 -52.11 -7.99 11.07
CA ALA A 116 -52.70 -7.18 12.12
C ALA A 116 -52.07 -7.36 13.52
N SER A 117 -51.19 -8.33 13.71
CA SER A 117 -50.58 -8.63 14.99
C SER A 117 -49.04 -8.70 14.95
N ILE A 118 -48.39 -7.98 14.07
CA ILE A 118 -46.94 -7.79 14.16
C ILE A 118 -46.68 -6.87 15.38
N LYS A 119 -46.66 -7.47 16.55
CA LYS A 119 -45.88 -6.94 17.65
C LYS A 119 -44.49 -6.71 17.11
N LYS A 120 -43.99 -5.45 17.19
CA LYS A 120 -42.61 -5.08 16.84
C LYS A 120 -41.66 -6.21 17.23
N ARG A 121 -41.22 -7.02 16.27
CA ARG A 121 -40.14 -7.98 16.51
C ARG A 121 -38.93 -7.12 16.86
N LYS A 122 -38.41 -7.30 18.06
CA LYS A 122 -37.12 -6.74 18.46
C LYS A 122 -36.11 -7.20 17.42
N ASN A 123 -35.56 -6.27 16.67
CA ASN A 123 -34.47 -6.56 15.75
C ASN A 123 -33.27 -6.90 16.65
N PRO A 124 -32.75 -8.14 16.67
CA PRO A 124 -31.69 -8.52 17.63
C PRO A 124 -30.39 -7.74 17.41
N ILE A 125 -30.28 -7.02 16.30
CA ILE A 125 -29.09 -6.20 15.94
C ILE A 125 -29.25 -4.75 16.41
N LEU A 126 -30.48 -4.26 16.56
CA LEU A 126 -30.73 -2.89 17.03
C LEU A 126 -31.31 -2.95 18.44
N ALA A 127 -30.74 -2.23 19.37
CA ALA A 127 -31.30 -2.03 20.70
C ALA A 127 -32.67 -1.35 20.60
N GLU A 128 -33.55 -1.56 21.60
CA GLU A 128 -34.89 -0.92 21.65
C GLU A 128 -34.81 0.61 21.57
N ASP A 129 -33.67 1.19 21.94
CA ASP A 129 -33.38 2.62 21.99
C ASP A 129 -32.49 3.13 20.85
N ALA A 130 -32.26 2.31 19.79
CA ALA A 130 -31.46 2.75 18.66
C ALA A 130 -32.04 4.02 18.03
N ARG A 131 -31.23 5.07 17.93
CA ARG A 131 -31.58 6.35 17.33
C ARG A 131 -30.66 6.60 16.15
N LEU A 132 -31.15 6.30 14.96
CA LEU A 132 -30.41 6.52 13.72
C LEU A 132 -31.03 7.67 12.94
N ASP A 133 -30.20 8.59 12.51
CA ASP A 133 -30.49 9.59 11.49
C ASP A 133 -29.92 9.09 10.16
N ILE A 134 -30.79 8.94 9.16
CA ILE A 134 -30.42 8.46 7.83
C ILE A 134 -30.89 9.51 6.82
N GLN A 135 -29.93 10.12 6.15
CA GLN A 135 -30.17 11.11 5.10
C GLN A 135 -29.59 10.59 3.78
N GLY A 136 -30.34 10.74 2.72
CA GLY A 136 -29.88 10.28 1.41
C GLY A 136 -30.40 11.12 0.27
N THR A 137 -29.59 11.25 -0.76
CA THR A 137 -29.94 11.92 -2.00
C THR A 137 -29.60 11.02 -3.19
N LYS A 138 -30.57 10.82 -4.08
CA LYS A 138 -30.31 10.17 -5.37
C LYS A 138 -30.50 11.19 -6.48
N THR A 139 -29.45 11.38 -7.28
CA THR A 139 -29.43 12.31 -8.41
C THR A 139 -29.44 11.54 -9.71
N PHE A 140 -30.25 12.01 -10.65
CA PHE A 140 -30.25 11.56 -12.04
C PHE A 140 -29.89 12.76 -12.91
N ALA A 141 -28.83 12.67 -13.69
CA ALA A 141 -28.43 13.65 -14.66
C ALA A 141 -28.61 13.07 -16.07
N ILE A 142 -29.39 13.77 -16.90
CA ILE A 142 -29.62 13.39 -18.29
C ILE A 142 -28.92 14.42 -19.15
N THR A 143 -27.97 13.98 -19.95
CA THR A 143 -27.23 14.83 -20.87
C THR A 143 -27.63 14.47 -22.31
N PHE A 144 -28.01 15.48 -23.07
CA PHE A 144 -28.28 15.36 -24.51
C PHE A 144 -27.15 16.08 -25.25
N SER A 145 -26.48 15.38 -26.14
CA SER A 145 -25.48 15.96 -27.04
C SER A 145 -26.02 16.07 -28.47
N ASP A 146 -25.59 17.08 -29.21
CA ASP A 146 -25.97 17.27 -30.63
C ASP A 146 -25.56 16.10 -31.53
N GLU A 147 -24.65 15.24 -31.08
CA GLU A 147 -24.22 14.02 -31.77
C GLU A 147 -25.08 12.79 -31.43
N SER A 148 -26.31 12.97 -30.95
CA SER A 148 -27.32 11.92 -30.71
C SER A 148 -27.00 10.88 -29.65
N THR A 149 -26.10 11.11 -28.75
CA THR A 149 -25.87 10.24 -27.60
C THR A 149 -26.67 10.69 -26.37
N PHE A 150 -27.56 9.81 -25.93
CA PHE A 150 -28.26 9.94 -24.66
C PHE A 150 -27.36 9.36 -23.57
N ASP A 151 -26.94 10.17 -22.59
CA ASP A 151 -26.18 9.73 -21.42
C ASP A 151 -27.02 9.95 -20.16
N LEU A 152 -27.23 8.88 -19.39
CA LEU A 152 -27.91 8.89 -18.10
C LEU A 152 -26.91 8.61 -16.99
N LYS A 153 -26.51 9.63 -16.24
CA LYS A 153 -25.69 9.49 -15.04
C LYS A 153 -26.57 9.44 -13.81
N GLN A 154 -26.24 8.56 -12.90
CA GLN A 154 -26.89 8.48 -11.61
C GLN A 154 -25.86 8.48 -10.48
N SER A 155 -26.18 9.13 -9.39
CA SER A 155 -25.40 9.10 -8.17
C SER A 155 -26.30 8.90 -6.96
N LEU A 156 -25.80 8.17 -5.97
CA LEU A 156 -26.44 7.95 -4.69
C LEU A 156 -25.48 8.43 -3.59
N PHE A 157 -26.00 9.24 -2.69
CA PHE A 157 -25.31 9.66 -1.48
C PHE A 157 -26.16 9.30 -0.28
N VAL A 158 -25.59 8.62 0.72
CA VAL A 158 -26.27 8.27 1.98
C VAL A 158 -25.35 8.57 3.14
N ASN A 159 -25.87 9.32 4.10
CA ASN A 159 -25.24 9.57 5.37
C ASN A 159 -26.04 8.89 6.48
N ILE A 160 -25.38 8.12 7.34
CA ILE A 160 -25.98 7.41 8.47
C ILE A 160 -25.22 7.80 9.72
N SER A 161 -25.93 8.29 10.73
CA SER A 161 -25.33 8.59 12.02
C SER A 161 -26.27 8.26 13.16
N GLY A 162 -25.74 7.93 14.33
CA GLY A 162 -26.55 7.73 15.51
C GLY A 162 -26.04 6.64 16.44
N GLU A 163 -26.90 6.26 17.38
CA GLU A 163 -26.62 5.24 18.39
C GLU A 163 -27.30 3.92 17.99
N LEU A 164 -26.48 2.88 17.79
CA LEU A 164 -26.93 1.50 17.47
C LEU A 164 -27.38 0.75 18.73
N ALA A 165 -26.68 0.98 19.84
CA ALA A 165 -26.93 0.39 21.14
C ALA A 165 -26.28 1.29 22.21
N HIS A 166 -26.53 1.04 23.47
CA HIS A 166 -25.93 1.82 24.55
C HIS A 166 -24.40 1.90 24.44
N ASN A 167 -23.87 3.11 24.27
CA ASN A 167 -22.44 3.39 24.02
C ASN A 167 -21.85 2.77 22.73
N VAL A 168 -22.68 2.43 21.75
CA VAL A 168 -22.27 1.95 20.42
C VAL A 168 -22.83 2.90 19.37
N TYR A 169 -21.98 3.61 18.68
CA TYR A 169 -22.36 4.61 17.68
C TYR A 169 -21.94 4.16 16.28
N ILE A 170 -22.67 4.65 15.29
CA ILE A 170 -22.31 4.51 13.88
C ILE A 170 -22.19 5.88 13.23
N ASN A 171 -21.22 6.03 12.36
CA ASN A 171 -21.13 7.11 11.40
C ASN A 171 -20.68 6.51 10.07
N ALA A 172 -21.51 6.64 9.03
CA ALA A 172 -21.21 6.11 7.72
C ALA A 172 -21.60 7.10 6.63
N GLN A 173 -20.75 7.22 5.65
CA GLN A 173 -20.97 7.96 4.43
C GLN A 173 -20.75 7.03 3.24
N LEU A 174 -21.77 6.86 2.43
CA LEU A 174 -21.77 5.99 1.26
C LEU A 174 -22.06 6.84 0.05
N SER A 175 -21.20 6.78 -0.93
CA SER A 175 -21.38 7.45 -2.23
C SER A 175 -21.22 6.43 -3.33
N ASP A 176 -22.16 6.42 -4.28
CA ASP A 176 -22.08 5.66 -5.53
C ASP A 176 -22.29 6.65 -6.67
N SER A 177 -21.20 7.13 -7.25
CA SER A 177 -21.23 7.92 -8.45
C SER A 177 -20.69 7.09 -9.60
N GLN A 178 -21.53 6.77 -10.59
CA GLN A 178 -21.09 6.15 -11.85
C GLN A 178 -20.25 7.09 -12.73
N SER A 179 -19.99 8.29 -12.26
CA SER A 179 -19.07 9.21 -12.89
C SER A 179 -17.66 8.66 -12.72
N LYS A 180 -17.14 8.02 -13.76
CA LYS A 180 -15.69 7.88 -13.97
C LYS A 180 -15.09 9.26 -14.29
N LEU A 181 -15.39 10.26 -13.49
CA LEU A 181 -14.59 11.46 -13.48
C LEU A 181 -13.31 11.07 -12.79
N SER A 182 -12.31 10.71 -13.59
CA SER A 182 -10.93 11.05 -13.21
C SER A 182 -11.00 12.43 -12.57
N PRO A 183 -10.31 12.70 -11.48
CA PRO A 183 -10.22 14.05 -10.96
C PRO A 183 -9.66 14.90 -12.09
N GLU A 184 -10.55 15.45 -12.90
CA GLU A 184 -10.19 16.48 -13.87
C GLU A 184 -9.69 17.64 -13.04
N GLY A 185 -8.43 17.94 -13.22
CA GLY A 185 -7.50 18.82 -12.55
C GLY A 185 -7.93 20.23 -12.22
N ASP A 186 -9.09 20.42 -11.62
CA ASP A 186 -9.46 21.70 -10.98
C ASP A 186 -10.35 21.54 -9.73
N SER A 187 -10.36 20.38 -9.09
CA SER A 187 -10.98 20.26 -7.77
C SER A 187 -10.09 20.91 -6.72
N LYS A 188 -10.14 22.23 -6.65
CA LYS A 188 -9.56 23.04 -5.58
C LYS A 188 -10.08 22.68 -4.19
N GLU A 189 -11.12 21.87 -4.14
CA GLU A 189 -11.70 21.31 -2.92
C GLU A 189 -11.97 19.83 -3.16
N LEU A 190 -11.17 18.96 -2.54
CA LEU A 190 -11.63 17.62 -2.20
C LEU A 190 -12.84 17.81 -1.31
N SER A 191 -14.03 17.69 -1.91
CA SER A 191 -15.24 17.77 -1.13
C SER A 191 -15.24 16.60 -0.15
N SER A 192 -15.69 16.82 1.06
CA SER A 192 -15.92 15.77 2.06
C SER A 192 -16.93 14.71 1.56
N LEU A 193 -17.47 14.90 0.37
CA LEU A 193 -18.42 14.03 -0.33
C LEU A 193 -17.77 12.83 -1.02
N ASP A 194 -16.45 12.84 -1.21
CA ASP A 194 -15.74 11.78 -1.95
C ASP A 194 -15.25 10.62 -1.06
N ASN A 195 -15.42 10.75 0.25
CA ASN A 195 -15.00 9.72 1.19
C ASN A 195 -16.14 8.72 1.46
N VAL A 196 -15.90 7.46 1.13
CA VAL A 196 -16.79 6.35 1.46
C VAL A 196 -16.26 5.62 2.68
N PHE A 197 -16.96 5.72 3.79
CA PHE A 197 -16.52 5.04 5.01
C PHE A 197 -17.70 4.59 5.88
N ILE A 198 -17.42 3.61 6.72
CA ILE A 198 -18.29 3.15 7.81
C ILE A 198 -17.45 3.09 9.08
N ARG A 199 -17.90 3.76 10.15
CA ARG A 199 -17.27 3.74 11.46
C ARG A 199 -18.29 3.28 12.50
N ILE A 200 -17.94 2.26 13.26
CA ILE A 200 -18.67 1.80 14.44
C ILE A 200 -17.75 2.04 15.64
N TYR A 201 -18.19 2.83 16.58
CA TYR A 201 -17.32 3.25 17.67
C TYR A 201 -18.02 3.38 19.00
N GLY A 202 -17.23 3.33 20.05
CA GLY A 202 -17.63 3.58 21.42
C GLY A 202 -16.51 4.32 22.18
N PRO A 203 -16.66 4.54 23.49
CA PRO A 203 -15.69 5.29 24.27
C PRO A 203 -14.27 4.69 24.29
N LYS A 204 -14.16 3.38 24.05
CA LYS A 204 -12.89 2.64 24.17
C LYS A 204 -12.52 1.83 22.94
N TYR A 205 -13.26 1.90 21.84
CA TYR A 205 -13.00 1.14 20.62
C TYR A 205 -13.56 1.85 19.40
N GLU A 206 -12.99 1.51 18.27
CA GLU A 206 -13.49 1.86 16.94
C GLU A 206 -13.17 0.74 15.95
N LEU A 207 -14.09 0.49 15.06
CA LEU A 207 -13.90 -0.26 13.83
C LEU A 207 -14.30 0.65 12.68
N ALA A 208 -13.40 0.91 11.76
CA ALA A 208 -13.64 1.73 10.59
C ALA A 208 -13.27 0.96 9.32
N MET A 209 -14.02 1.18 8.25
CA MET A 209 -13.81 0.58 6.93
C MET A 209 -14.07 1.63 5.85
N GLY A 210 -13.30 1.58 4.76
CA GLY A 210 -13.40 2.49 3.61
C GLY A 210 -12.20 3.42 3.51
N ASP A 211 -12.45 4.66 3.08
CA ASP A 211 -11.43 5.71 2.94
C ASP A 211 -11.04 6.25 4.32
N LEU A 212 -9.88 5.89 4.77
CA LEU A 212 -9.41 6.16 6.12
C LEU A 212 -8.10 6.93 6.11
N THR A 213 -7.87 7.64 7.19
CA THR A 213 -6.59 8.27 7.49
C THR A 213 -6.00 7.65 8.74
N LEU A 214 -4.77 7.17 8.65
CA LEU A 214 -4.00 6.67 9.78
C LEU A 214 -2.91 7.66 10.18
N LYS A 215 -2.75 7.81 11.48
CA LYS A 215 -1.63 8.54 12.05
C LYS A 215 -1.07 7.74 13.21
N TYR A 216 0.21 7.35 13.12
CA TYR A 216 0.98 6.80 14.23
C TYR A 216 1.95 7.84 14.73
N THR A 217 1.98 7.99 16.04
CA THR A 217 2.90 8.86 16.76
C THR A 217 3.21 8.20 18.10
N GLY A 218 4.31 8.55 18.72
CA GLY A 218 4.60 8.08 20.09
C GLY A 218 5.99 7.52 20.27
N THR A 219 6.73 7.29 19.19
CA THR A 219 8.16 6.96 19.21
C THR A 219 8.97 8.03 18.48
N ARG A 220 10.29 7.98 18.60
CA ARG A 220 11.17 8.97 17.98
C ARG A 220 11.25 8.80 16.47
N TYR A 221 11.23 7.54 15.96
CA TYR A 221 11.50 7.23 14.57
C TYR A 221 10.27 6.83 13.77
N MET A 222 9.15 6.53 14.41
CA MET A 222 7.93 6.16 13.73
C MET A 222 6.88 7.27 13.85
N GLU A 223 6.86 8.16 12.85
CA GLU A 223 5.77 9.10 12.62
C GLU A 223 5.18 8.80 11.25
N TYR A 224 4.05 8.10 11.24
CA TYR A 224 3.42 7.63 10.00
C TYR A 224 2.07 8.30 9.83
N TYR A 225 1.89 8.90 8.68
CA TYR A 225 0.62 9.43 8.21
C TYR A 225 0.33 8.84 6.83
N SER A 226 -0.84 8.26 6.66
CA SER A 226 -1.26 7.68 5.39
C SER A 226 -2.76 7.77 5.21
N LYS A 227 -3.18 8.10 4.01
CA LYS A 227 -4.53 7.85 3.52
C LYS A 227 -4.55 6.49 2.85
N PHE A 228 -5.57 5.70 3.12
CA PHE A 228 -5.70 4.35 2.58
C PHE A 228 -7.17 3.93 2.53
N GLU A 229 -7.47 3.02 1.63
CA GLU A 229 -8.73 2.30 1.59
C GLU A 229 -8.55 0.94 2.26
N GLY A 230 -9.36 0.66 3.30
CA GLY A 230 -9.18 -0.57 4.04
C GLY A 230 -9.98 -0.65 5.34
N LEU A 231 -9.41 -1.38 6.30
CA LEU A 231 -9.96 -1.60 7.64
C LEU A 231 -9.02 -1.02 8.69
N ASN A 232 -9.58 -0.39 9.70
CA ASN A 232 -8.86 0.06 10.90
C ASN A 232 -9.66 -0.28 12.14
N ALA A 233 -9.02 -0.87 13.13
CA ALA A 233 -9.62 -1.15 14.42
C ALA A 233 -8.69 -0.72 15.54
N TRP A 234 -9.22 -0.09 16.59
CA TRP A 234 -8.46 0.20 17.79
C TRP A 234 -9.25 -0.07 19.06
N LEU A 235 -8.50 -0.41 20.10
CA LEU A 235 -8.98 -0.60 21.46
C LEU A 235 -8.16 0.26 22.42
N ARG A 236 -8.80 0.96 23.35
CA ARG A 236 -8.17 1.80 24.34
C ARG A 236 -8.73 1.49 25.73
N GLY A 237 -7.86 1.06 26.62
CA GLY A 237 -8.15 0.83 28.03
C GLY A 237 -6.96 1.29 28.87
N LYS A 238 -6.46 0.43 29.77
CA LYS A 238 -5.12 0.58 30.38
C LYS A 238 -4.04 0.57 29.30
N HIS A 239 -4.26 -0.19 28.25
CA HIS A 239 -3.40 -0.34 27.09
C HIS A 239 -4.11 0.22 25.85
N TYR A 240 -3.33 0.59 24.85
CA TYR A 240 -3.82 0.95 23.53
C TYR A 240 -3.32 -0.05 22.52
N VAL A 241 -4.18 -0.51 21.63
CA VAL A 241 -3.84 -1.37 20.49
C VAL A 241 -4.63 -0.92 19.28
N GLN A 242 -3.97 -0.77 18.16
CA GLN A 242 -4.55 -0.46 16.87
C GLN A 242 -4.01 -1.41 15.81
N THR A 243 -4.86 -1.84 14.91
CA THR A 243 -4.47 -2.60 13.73
C THR A 243 -5.20 -2.06 12.52
N ALA A 244 -4.52 -2.01 11.38
CA ALA A 244 -5.11 -1.62 10.12
C ALA A 244 -4.60 -2.51 8.99
N PHE A 245 -5.46 -2.69 8.00
CA PHE A 245 -5.16 -3.42 6.78
C PHE A 245 -5.68 -2.63 5.59
N SER A 246 -4.86 -2.46 4.57
CA SER A 246 -5.20 -1.77 3.33
C SER A 246 -4.98 -2.68 2.13
N ALA A 247 -5.93 -2.64 1.21
CA ALA A 247 -5.80 -3.22 -0.13
C ALA A 247 -5.89 -2.05 -1.12
N GLY A 248 -4.76 -1.59 -1.61
CA GLY A 248 -4.67 -0.37 -2.40
C GLY A 248 -4.33 0.85 -1.52
N GLY A 249 -3.16 1.38 -1.70
CA GLY A 249 -2.66 2.56 -1.01
C GLY A 249 -1.56 3.21 -1.84
N GLY A 250 -1.34 4.50 -1.64
CA GLY A 250 -0.23 5.18 -2.29
C GLY A 250 1.11 4.79 -1.67
N LYS A 251 2.14 4.73 -2.48
CA LYS A 251 3.54 4.65 -2.05
C LYS A 251 3.95 5.99 -1.45
N ASN A 252 4.69 5.97 -0.36
CA ASN A 252 5.19 7.20 0.26
C ASN A 252 6.48 7.65 -0.43
N ALA A 253 6.57 8.94 -0.71
CA ALA A 253 7.76 9.59 -1.21
C ALA A 253 8.07 10.87 -0.45
N SER A 254 9.34 11.23 -0.47
CA SER A 254 9.80 12.51 0.01
C SER A 254 10.88 13.03 -0.93
N VAL A 255 10.71 14.24 -1.40
CA VAL A 255 11.53 14.82 -2.46
C VAL A 255 11.96 16.21 -2.05
N LYS A 256 13.25 16.50 -2.21
CA LYS A 256 13.77 17.87 -2.11
C LYS A 256 13.46 18.61 -3.41
N ILE A 257 12.73 19.72 -3.32
CA ILE A 257 12.44 20.56 -4.48
C ILE A 257 13.57 21.56 -4.65
N THR A 258 14.27 21.50 -5.79
CA THR A 258 15.29 22.48 -6.16
C THR A 258 14.62 23.75 -6.65
N ILE A 259 14.73 24.82 -5.88
CA ILE A 259 14.12 26.11 -6.18
C ILE A 259 14.99 26.88 -7.16
N ILE A 260 14.34 27.54 -8.12
CA ILE A 260 14.95 28.46 -9.07
C ILE A 260 14.51 29.86 -8.69
N ASP A 261 15.47 30.76 -8.41
CA ASP A 261 15.19 32.16 -8.03
C ASP A 261 14.29 32.86 -9.04
N GLY A 262 13.23 33.49 -8.52
CA GLY A 262 12.25 34.21 -9.33
C GLY A 262 11.17 33.34 -9.98
N LYS A 263 11.24 32.00 -9.82
CA LYS A 263 10.23 31.07 -10.34
C LYS A 263 9.33 30.58 -9.19
N GLN A 264 8.01 30.75 -9.32
CA GLN A 264 7.03 30.24 -8.37
C GLN A 264 6.56 28.80 -8.69
N GLY A 265 6.86 28.30 -9.86
CA GLY A 265 6.49 26.95 -10.33
C GLY A 265 6.16 26.91 -11.83
N PRO A 266 5.61 25.80 -12.36
CA PRO A 266 5.38 24.55 -11.64
C PRO A 266 6.66 23.82 -11.24
N TYR A 267 6.64 23.19 -10.06
CA TYR A 267 7.66 22.26 -9.60
C TYR A 267 7.01 20.87 -9.50
N TYR A 268 7.60 19.88 -10.16
CA TYR A 268 7.01 18.55 -10.24
C TYR A 268 7.45 17.66 -9.08
N LEU A 269 6.47 17.06 -8.41
CA LEU A 269 6.70 16.04 -7.41
C LEU A 269 6.93 14.70 -8.15
N ARG A 270 8.13 14.17 -8.10
CA ARG A 270 8.50 12.90 -8.72
C ARG A 270 9.28 12.07 -7.72
N ALA A 271 8.88 10.82 -7.48
CA ALA A 271 9.62 9.91 -6.63
C ALA A 271 10.95 9.46 -7.27
N ASN A 272 10.97 9.37 -8.61
CA ASN A 272 12.18 9.24 -9.42
C ASN A 272 11.95 9.84 -10.83
N ASP A 273 13.02 10.16 -11.54
CA ASP A 273 12.96 10.85 -12.83
C ASP A 273 12.47 9.98 -14.00
N THR A 274 12.34 8.67 -13.81
CA THR A 274 12.00 7.71 -14.86
C THR A 274 10.51 7.33 -14.89
N GLN A 275 9.73 7.77 -13.89
CA GLN A 275 8.30 7.42 -13.81
C GLN A 275 7.46 8.29 -14.76
N SER A 276 6.83 7.63 -15.75
CA SER A 276 5.87 8.27 -16.66
C SER A 276 4.44 8.26 -16.12
N ASN A 277 4.05 7.21 -15.41
CA ASN A 277 2.73 7.07 -14.80
C ASN A 277 2.84 7.36 -13.31
N PHE A 278 2.43 8.57 -12.92
CA PHE A 278 2.62 9.06 -11.58
C PHE A 278 1.46 9.98 -11.19
N ILE A 279 0.67 9.54 -10.22
CA ILE A 279 -0.48 10.29 -9.72
C ILE A 279 -0.26 10.53 -8.23
N VAL A 280 -0.25 11.79 -7.81
CA VAL A 280 -0.18 12.14 -6.39
C VAL A 280 -1.54 11.91 -5.75
N VAL A 281 -1.56 11.18 -4.64
CA VAL A 281 -2.79 10.94 -3.87
C VAL A 281 -3.26 12.26 -3.28
N ALA A 282 -4.44 12.69 -3.66
CA ALA A 282 -4.96 13.99 -3.31
C ALA A 282 -5.02 14.24 -1.80
N GLY A 283 -4.46 15.38 -1.34
CA GLY A 283 -4.39 15.77 0.06
C GLY A 283 -3.45 14.93 0.92
N SER A 284 -2.56 14.17 0.31
CA SER A 284 -1.49 13.46 1.02
C SER A 284 -0.21 14.27 1.14
N GLU A 285 -0.12 15.36 0.40
CA GLU A 285 1.09 16.18 0.35
C GLU A 285 1.28 17.02 1.62
N GLU A 286 2.53 17.16 2.01
CA GLU A 286 3.03 18.05 3.03
C GLU A 286 4.26 18.78 2.46
N ILE A 287 4.20 20.09 2.41
CA ILE A 287 5.32 20.93 1.95
C ILE A 287 5.95 21.62 3.15
N PHE A 288 7.27 21.50 3.26
CA PHE A 288 8.06 22.14 4.30
C PHE A 288 9.05 23.09 3.66
N VAL A 289 9.14 24.31 4.16
CA VAL A 289 10.16 25.29 3.78
C VAL A 289 10.95 25.65 5.04
N ASP A 290 12.24 25.40 5.02
CA ASP A 290 13.15 25.56 6.16
C ASP A 290 12.60 24.93 7.45
N GLY A 291 12.04 23.71 7.33
CA GLY A 291 11.45 22.96 8.43
C GLY A 291 10.04 23.40 8.86
N SER A 292 9.52 24.50 8.35
CA SER A 292 8.17 24.99 8.64
C SER A 292 7.16 24.43 7.65
N LYS A 293 6.10 23.81 8.16
CA LYS A 293 5.03 23.27 7.31
C LYS A 293 4.19 24.41 6.71
N TRP A 294 4.03 24.38 5.39
CA TRP A 294 3.23 25.32 4.62
C TRP A 294 1.81 24.78 4.38
N GLU A 295 0.84 25.70 4.24
CA GLU A 295 -0.58 25.37 4.10
C GLU A 295 -1.04 25.49 2.64
N ARG A 296 -1.69 24.41 2.17
CA ARG A 296 -2.33 24.38 0.85
C ARG A 296 -3.44 25.46 0.77
N GLY A 297 -3.50 26.12 -0.38
CA GLY A 297 -4.47 27.20 -0.61
C GLY A 297 -4.00 28.58 -0.08
N ILE A 298 -3.11 28.62 0.92
CA ILE A 298 -2.51 29.86 1.47
C ILE A 298 -1.13 30.07 0.85
N ASP A 299 -0.21 29.13 1.04
CA ASP A 299 1.18 29.25 0.64
C ASP A 299 1.48 28.65 -0.74
N TYR A 300 0.75 27.59 -1.10
CA TYR A 300 0.89 26.90 -2.39
C TYR A 300 -0.43 26.38 -2.92
N SER A 301 -0.43 26.02 -4.20
CA SER A 301 -1.44 25.20 -4.86
C SER A 301 -0.79 23.98 -5.49
N ILE A 302 -1.54 22.90 -5.68
CA ILE A 302 -1.06 21.65 -6.26
C ILE A 302 -2.05 21.15 -7.32
N ASP A 303 -1.51 20.65 -8.44
CA ASP A 303 -2.23 19.84 -9.41
C ASP A 303 -1.86 18.38 -9.18
N TYR A 304 -2.83 17.57 -8.73
CA TYR A 304 -2.58 16.18 -8.38
C TYR A 304 -2.40 15.28 -9.60
N SER A 305 -3.03 15.61 -10.73
CA SER A 305 -2.94 14.83 -11.97
C SER A 305 -1.57 14.94 -12.62
N GLU A 306 -0.98 16.12 -12.56
CA GLU A 306 0.39 16.36 -13.03
C GLU A 306 1.45 16.16 -11.94
N GLY A 307 1.03 16.12 -10.67
CA GLY A 307 1.92 16.13 -9.52
C GLY A 307 2.74 17.42 -9.46
N SER A 308 2.14 18.57 -9.79
CA SER A 308 2.86 19.83 -9.85
C SER A 308 2.44 20.82 -8.75
N VAL A 309 3.42 21.53 -8.18
CA VAL A 309 3.24 22.51 -7.11
C VAL A 309 3.56 23.90 -7.62
N MET A 310 2.68 24.86 -7.32
CA MET A 310 2.88 26.28 -7.55
C MET A 310 2.90 27.01 -6.21
N PHE A 311 3.99 27.69 -5.90
CA PHE A 311 4.11 28.53 -4.71
C PHE A 311 3.47 29.91 -4.94
N LYS A 312 2.74 30.40 -3.93
CA LYS A 312 2.13 31.75 -4.00
C LYS A 312 3.08 32.85 -3.59
N HIS A 313 4.17 32.47 -2.93
CA HIS A 313 5.24 33.37 -2.51
C HIS A 313 6.54 33.04 -3.26
N LEU A 314 7.38 34.01 -3.48
CA LEU A 314 8.72 33.80 -4.02
C LEU A 314 9.57 33.12 -2.95
N ILE A 315 10.21 32.02 -3.31
CA ILE A 315 11.15 31.27 -2.49
C ILE A 315 12.52 31.42 -3.11
N SER A 316 13.54 31.61 -2.29
CA SER A 316 14.92 31.67 -2.75
C SER A 316 15.51 30.29 -2.94
N SER A 317 16.46 30.16 -3.87
CA SER A 317 17.26 28.95 -4.08
C SER A 317 18.06 28.52 -2.83
N SER A 318 18.25 29.45 -1.86
CA SER A 318 18.86 29.15 -0.57
C SER A 318 17.94 28.46 0.45
N ASN A 319 16.61 28.48 0.23
CA ASN A 319 15.68 27.80 1.14
C ASN A 319 15.68 26.29 0.88
N ASN A 320 15.58 25.52 1.96
CA ASN A 320 15.41 24.07 1.89
C ASN A 320 13.93 23.74 1.77
N VAL A 321 13.52 23.24 0.61
CA VAL A 321 12.12 22.88 0.35
C VAL A 321 11.99 21.38 0.22
N LEU A 322 11.20 20.77 1.12
CA LEU A 322 10.93 19.34 1.19
C LEU A 322 9.44 19.08 0.93
N ALA A 323 9.13 18.19 0.02
CA ALA A 323 7.78 17.69 -0.22
C ALA A 323 7.67 16.23 0.20
N ARG A 324 6.70 15.92 1.06
CA ARG A 324 6.29 14.55 1.39
C ARG A 324 4.91 14.31 0.81
N PHE A 325 4.69 13.17 0.20
CA PHE A 325 3.42 12.86 -0.45
C PHE A 325 3.25 11.35 -0.66
N GLN A 326 2.02 10.94 -0.91
CA GLN A 326 1.72 9.60 -1.40
C GLN A 326 1.46 9.68 -2.90
N TYR A 327 1.87 8.65 -3.63
CA TYR A 327 1.63 8.52 -5.07
C TYR A 327 1.24 7.10 -5.45
N SER A 328 0.52 6.98 -6.54
CA SER A 328 0.31 5.72 -7.25
C SER A 328 1.13 5.73 -8.53
N ASP A 329 1.84 4.67 -8.79
CA ASP A 329 2.59 4.45 -10.03
C ASP A 329 1.87 3.47 -10.97
N GLU A 330 0.73 2.94 -10.54
CA GLU A 330 -0.13 2.03 -11.31
C GLU A 330 0.56 0.75 -11.83
N TYR A 331 1.77 0.42 -11.34
CA TYR A 331 2.46 -0.80 -11.78
C TYR A 331 1.93 -2.06 -11.09
N TYR A 332 1.67 -1.98 -9.78
CA TYR A 332 1.19 -3.11 -8.98
C TYR A 332 0.12 -2.68 -7.97
N PRO A 333 -0.86 -3.56 -7.68
CA PRO A 333 -1.67 -3.40 -6.49
C PRO A 333 -0.77 -3.51 -5.25
N GLN A 334 -0.94 -2.60 -4.32
CA GLN A 334 -0.19 -2.62 -3.06
C GLN A 334 -1.09 -3.02 -1.92
N SER A 335 -0.59 -3.83 -0.99
CA SER A 335 -1.22 -4.12 0.29
C SER A 335 -0.38 -3.60 1.43
N SER A 336 -1.05 -3.12 2.49
CA SER A 336 -0.37 -2.64 3.69
C SER A 336 -1.00 -3.27 4.94
N TYR A 337 -0.16 -3.68 5.87
CA TYR A 337 -0.55 -4.09 7.21
C TYR A 337 0.15 -3.22 8.25
N LEU A 338 -0.62 -2.72 9.19
CA LEU A 338 -0.15 -1.80 10.20
C LEU A 338 -0.65 -2.24 11.57
N ASN A 339 0.24 -2.19 12.55
CA ASN A 339 -0.09 -2.46 13.94
C ASN A 339 0.63 -1.47 14.86
N SER A 340 -0.07 -0.98 15.86
CA SER A 340 0.47 -0.07 16.88
C SER A 340 -0.06 -0.46 18.23
N SER A 341 0.80 -0.47 19.23
CA SER A 341 0.38 -0.69 20.62
C SER A 341 1.19 0.15 21.60
N GLN A 342 0.51 0.55 22.68
CA GLN A 342 1.16 1.15 23.85
C GLN A 342 0.70 0.39 25.08
N LEU A 343 1.64 -0.31 25.71
CA LEU A 343 1.42 -1.21 26.82
C LEU A 343 2.06 -0.66 28.09
N HIS A 344 1.26 -0.30 29.08
CA HIS A 344 1.75 0.08 30.40
C HIS A 344 2.07 -1.19 31.21
N LEU A 345 3.35 -1.63 31.15
CA LEU A 345 3.82 -2.87 31.78
C LEU A 345 3.85 -2.74 33.30
N ALA A 346 4.28 -1.57 33.79
CA ALA A 346 4.27 -1.21 35.20
C ALA A 346 3.88 0.25 35.38
N GLU A 347 3.80 0.75 36.61
CA GLU A 347 3.40 2.13 36.91
C GLU A 347 4.27 3.18 36.20
N HIS A 348 5.56 2.87 36.00
CA HIS A 348 6.56 3.78 35.43
C HIS A 348 7.20 3.24 34.14
N LEU A 349 6.70 2.12 33.60
CA LEU A 349 7.30 1.44 32.45
C LEU A 349 6.27 1.28 31.33
N THR A 350 6.56 1.87 30.18
CA THR A 350 5.72 1.79 28.98
C THR A 350 6.49 1.13 27.86
N LEU A 351 5.88 0.18 27.17
CA LEU A 351 6.32 -0.38 25.91
C LEU A 351 5.44 0.19 24.82
N THR A 352 6.05 0.84 23.84
CA THR A 352 5.40 1.26 22.60
C THR A 352 5.92 0.41 21.46
N HIS A 353 5.02 -0.04 20.61
CA HIS A 353 5.33 -0.88 19.46
C HIS A 353 4.60 -0.33 18.25
N HIS A 354 5.33 -0.23 17.13
CA HIS A 354 4.77 0.03 15.80
C HIS A 354 5.29 -0.98 14.81
N PHE A 355 4.42 -1.47 13.95
CA PHE A 355 4.76 -2.33 12.83
C PHE A 355 4.04 -1.83 11.59
N ILE A 356 4.80 -1.63 10.51
CA ILE A 356 4.29 -1.29 9.20
C ILE A 356 4.90 -2.24 8.19
N TRP A 357 4.06 -2.79 7.34
CA TRP A 357 4.46 -3.64 6.23
C TRP A 357 3.70 -3.26 4.99
N GLN A 358 4.40 -2.97 3.91
CA GLN A 358 3.84 -2.68 2.60
C GLN A 358 4.47 -3.60 1.57
N GLN A 359 3.65 -4.11 0.66
CA GLN A 359 4.11 -5.04 -0.37
C GLN A 359 3.29 -4.90 -1.63
N ASP A 360 3.97 -4.87 -2.77
CA ASP A 360 3.37 -4.95 -4.10
C ASP A 360 2.94 -6.38 -4.43
N ASP A 361 1.79 -6.54 -5.08
CA ASP A 361 1.34 -7.85 -5.57
C ASP A 361 2.02 -8.18 -6.90
N LYS A 362 3.17 -8.84 -6.80
CA LYS A 362 3.97 -9.25 -7.98
C LYS A 362 3.29 -10.25 -8.91
N LYS A 363 2.17 -10.87 -8.50
CA LYS A 363 1.45 -11.85 -9.32
C LYS A 363 0.42 -11.17 -10.23
N ASN A 364 -0.01 -9.96 -9.90
CA ASN A 364 -1.06 -9.24 -10.61
C ASN A 364 -0.57 -7.84 -11.03
N PRO A 365 0.42 -7.71 -11.93
CA PRO A 365 0.83 -6.41 -12.45
C PRO A 365 -0.33 -5.75 -13.20
N LEU A 366 -0.46 -4.42 -13.11
CA LEU A 366 -1.60 -3.67 -13.66
C LEU A 366 -1.40 -3.26 -15.12
N LEU A 367 -0.16 -2.87 -15.48
CA LEU A 367 0.11 -2.29 -16.80
C LEU A 367 0.50 -3.33 -17.86
N TYR A 368 1.24 -4.37 -17.47
CA TYR A 368 1.80 -5.33 -18.43
C TYR A 368 1.71 -6.75 -17.91
N GLU A 369 1.38 -7.68 -18.77
CA GLU A 369 1.71 -9.08 -18.54
C GLU A 369 3.19 -9.30 -18.85
N PHE A 370 3.93 -9.91 -17.91
CA PHE A 370 5.34 -10.20 -18.10
C PHE A 370 5.54 -11.48 -18.90
N SER A 371 6.36 -11.38 -19.95
CA SER A 371 6.90 -12.55 -20.62
C SER A 371 7.94 -13.27 -19.73
N SER A 372 8.30 -14.49 -20.08
CA SER A 372 9.39 -15.20 -19.38
C SER A 372 10.71 -14.43 -19.46
N ALA A 373 10.99 -13.76 -20.57
CA ALA A 373 12.18 -12.93 -20.75
C ALA A 373 12.18 -11.69 -19.85
N ASP A 374 11.02 -11.05 -19.69
CA ASP A 374 10.87 -9.92 -18.77
C ASP A 374 11.15 -10.34 -17.32
N LEU A 375 10.58 -11.48 -16.89
CA LEU A 375 10.80 -12.02 -15.56
C LEU A 375 12.25 -12.40 -15.30
N ASP A 376 12.94 -12.97 -16.30
CA ASP A 376 14.35 -13.32 -16.18
C ASP A 376 15.24 -12.06 -16.14
N SER A 377 14.86 -11.01 -16.86
CA SER A 377 15.50 -9.70 -16.79
C SER A 377 15.34 -9.08 -15.40
N LEU A 378 14.12 -9.08 -14.84
CA LEU A 378 13.85 -8.59 -13.49
C LEU A 378 14.59 -9.38 -12.41
N LYS A 379 14.65 -10.72 -12.50
CA LYS A 379 15.43 -11.56 -11.56
C LYS A 379 16.91 -11.26 -11.57
N SER A 380 17.46 -10.84 -12.69
CA SER A 380 18.89 -10.54 -12.85
C SER A 380 19.26 -9.10 -12.55
N ALA A 381 18.27 -8.21 -12.42
CA ALA A 381 18.45 -6.77 -12.32
C ALA A 381 18.98 -6.30 -10.95
N GLY A 382 18.82 -7.10 -9.88
CA GLY A 382 18.96 -6.58 -8.51
C GLY A 382 17.86 -5.55 -8.25
N ASP A 383 18.18 -4.50 -7.54
CA ASP A 383 17.26 -3.41 -7.17
C ASP A 383 16.94 -2.42 -8.29
N ASN A 384 17.45 -2.68 -9.50
CA ASN A 384 17.29 -1.74 -10.59
C ASN A 384 16.08 -2.09 -11.46
N PHE A 385 15.45 -1.06 -12.03
CA PHE A 385 14.53 -1.26 -13.14
C PHE A 385 15.31 -1.66 -14.41
N VAL A 386 14.64 -2.37 -15.30
CA VAL A 386 15.23 -2.80 -16.59
C VAL A 386 14.27 -2.50 -17.73
N TRP A 387 14.81 -2.49 -18.94
CA TRP A 387 14.03 -2.35 -20.15
C TRP A 387 13.67 -3.71 -20.71
N GLY A 388 12.38 -3.92 -20.98
CA GLY A 388 11.87 -5.08 -21.70
C GLY A 388 11.52 -4.74 -23.15
N GLU A 389 11.24 -5.75 -23.93
CA GLU A 389 10.77 -5.58 -25.30
C GLU A 389 9.40 -4.90 -25.33
N GLY A 390 9.31 -3.80 -26.05
CA GLY A 390 8.07 -3.03 -26.23
C GLY A 390 7.32 -3.37 -27.51
N ILE A 391 7.74 -4.39 -28.27
CA ILE A 391 7.23 -4.70 -29.61
C ILE A 391 6.36 -5.95 -29.52
N TYR A 392 5.11 -5.84 -29.95
CA TYR A 392 4.13 -6.92 -29.93
C TYR A 392 3.65 -7.20 -31.34
N LEU A 393 3.89 -8.43 -31.82
CA LEU A 393 3.36 -8.90 -33.10
C LEU A 393 1.86 -9.19 -32.95
N VAL A 394 1.06 -8.64 -33.85
CA VAL A 394 -0.39 -8.86 -33.93
C VAL A 394 -0.78 -9.31 -35.32
N GLU A 395 -2.06 -9.62 -35.56
CA GLU A 395 -2.54 -10.02 -36.87
C GLU A 395 -2.32 -8.90 -37.90
N ALA A 396 -1.92 -9.27 -39.11
CA ALA A 396 -1.63 -8.32 -40.19
C ALA A 396 -2.85 -7.42 -40.48
N GLY A 397 -2.63 -6.12 -40.51
CA GLY A 397 -3.67 -5.11 -40.70
C GLY A 397 -4.40 -4.70 -39.42
N THR A 398 -4.09 -5.30 -38.25
CA THR A 398 -4.68 -4.91 -36.97
C THR A 398 -3.72 -4.12 -36.08
N GLY A 399 -2.43 -4.05 -36.46
CA GLY A 399 -1.43 -3.28 -35.76
C GLY A 399 -1.45 -1.79 -36.09
N ASP A 400 -0.78 -1.02 -35.25
CA ASP A 400 -0.57 0.41 -35.45
C ASP A 400 0.72 0.73 -36.21
N TYR A 401 1.66 -0.21 -36.25
CA TYR A 401 2.99 -0.05 -36.85
C TYR A 401 3.31 -1.15 -37.84
N LYS A 402 4.05 -0.78 -38.88
CA LYS A 402 4.69 -1.74 -39.84
C LYS A 402 6.21 -1.66 -39.76
N LEU A 403 6.87 -2.76 -39.94
CA LEU A 403 8.35 -2.84 -40.02
C LEU A 403 8.82 -2.38 -41.38
N ILE A 404 9.69 -1.40 -41.42
CA ILE A 404 10.41 -0.94 -42.62
C ILE A 404 11.82 -1.49 -42.56
N GLN A 405 12.17 -2.30 -43.59
CA GLN A 405 13.50 -2.86 -43.75
C GLN A 405 14.18 -2.20 -44.94
N LEU A 406 15.25 -1.47 -44.69
CA LEU A 406 16.15 -0.93 -45.67
C LEU A 406 17.50 -1.65 -45.56
N SER A 407 18.31 -1.68 -46.60
CA SER A 407 19.53 -2.52 -46.72
C SER A 407 20.49 -2.56 -45.51
N GLN A 408 20.41 -1.58 -44.59
CA GLN A 408 21.23 -1.50 -43.37
C GLN A 408 20.48 -0.94 -42.16
N MET A 409 19.15 -0.80 -42.24
CA MET A 409 18.36 -0.15 -41.21
C MET A 409 16.99 -0.80 -41.12
N GLU A 410 16.54 -1.05 -39.90
CA GLU A 410 15.19 -1.49 -39.59
C GLU A 410 14.55 -0.51 -38.60
N TYR A 411 13.31 -0.11 -38.87
CA TYR A 411 12.55 0.75 -37.95
C TYR A 411 11.04 0.53 -38.13
N TYR A 412 10.27 0.98 -37.18
CA TYR A 412 8.82 0.88 -37.20
C TYR A 412 8.19 2.21 -37.61
N GLU A 413 7.27 2.15 -38.58
CA GLU A 413 6.50 3.31 -39.06
C GLU A 413 5.05 3.19 -38.62
N TYR A 414 4.52 4.28 -38.05
CA TYR A 414 3.11 4.36 -37.66
C TYR A 414 2.23 4.38 -38.92
N ALA A 415 1.43 3.34 -39.11
CA ALA A 415 0.59 3.13 -40.30
C ALA A 415 -0.69 2.34 -39.96
N PRO A 416 -1.57 2.86 -39.08
CA PRO A 416 -2.80 2.16 -38.69
C PRO A 416 -3.70 1.95 -39.91
N GLY A 417 -4.24 0.74 -40.05
CA GLY A 417 -5.07 0.35 -41.19
C GLY A 417 -4.32 -0.04 -42.45
N ASP A 418 -2.98 0.00 -42.47
CA ASP A 418 -2.16 -0.61 -43.54
C ASP A 418 -2.19 -2.13 -43.37
N SER A 419 -2.40 -2.85 -44.46
CA SER A 419 -2.43 -4.32 -44.48
C SER A 419 -1.13 -4.97 -43.98
N LEU A 420 -0.02 -4.24 -43.98
CA LEU A 420 1.29 -4.66 -43.49
C LEU A 420 1.53 -4.24 -42.02
N ALA A 421 0.61 -3.48 -41.41
CA ALA A 421 0.74 -3.09 -40.01
C ALA A 421 0.39 -4.29 -39.12
N CYS A 422 1.43 -4.93 -38.58
CA CYS A 422 1.32 -6.12 -37.74
C CYS A 422 2.04 -5.99 -36.40
N TYR A 423 2.33 -4.76 -35.96
CA TYR A 423 2.98 -4.50 -34.68
C TYR A 423 2.21 -3.46 -33.87
N ASN A 424 2.05 -3.75 -32.57
CA ASN A 424 1.72 -2.76 -31.57
C ASN A 424 2.98 -2.49 -30.73
N ILE A 425 3.29 -1.22 -30.49
CA ILE A 425 4.57 -0.86 -29.89
C ILE A 425 4.34 0.06 -28.69
N VAL A 426 4.96 -0.30 -27.58
CA VAL A 426 5.11 0.57 -26.40
C VAL A 426 6.43 1.32 -26.55
N PHE A 427 6.35 2.65 -26.47
CA PHE A 427 7.52 3.51 -26.48
C PHE A 427 7.77 4.07 -25.11
N SER A 428 9.02 4.11 -24.70
CA SER A 428 9.45 4.73 -23.45
C SER A 428 10.39 5.88 -23.70
N TYR A 429 10.24 6.94 -22.90
CA TYR A 429 11.14 8.07 -22.92
C TYR A 429 12.48 7.68 -22.30
N VAL A 430 13.56 7.87 -23.03
CA VAL A 430 14.93 7.52 -22.62
C VAL A 430 15.84 8.76 -22.51
N GLY A 431 15.29 9.93 -22.66
CA GLY A 431 16.01 11.18 -22.64
C GLY A 431 16.41 11.67 -24.04
N SER A 432 16.57 12.97 -24.18
CA SER A 432 16.92 13.61 -25.44
C SER A 432 18.28 13.13 -25.95
N GLY A 433 18.33 12.69 -27.22
CA GLY A 433 19.54 12.18 -27.86
C GLY A 433 19.92 10.76 -27.47
N ASN A 434 19.07 10.04 -26.71
CA ASN A 434 19.29 8.64 -26.33
C ASN A 434 18.35 7.67 -27.05
N GLY A 435 17.29 8.19 -27.68
CA GLY A 435 16.29 7.42 -28.41
C GLY A 435 16.42 7.56 -29.92
N ASP A 436 15.70 6.69 -30.62
CA ASP A 436 15.67 6.65 -32.10
C ASP A 436 14.37 7.22 -32.67
N TYR A 437 13.39 7.53 -31.78
CA TYR A 437 12.06 8.02 -32.13
C TYR A 437 11.74 9.32 -31.45
N GLU A 438 10.83 10.08 -32.07
CA GLU A 438 10.18 11.24 -31.47
C GLU A 438 8.67 11.13 -31.52
N GLU A 439 8.03 11.59 -30.45
CA GLU A 439 6.58 11.75 -30.41
C GLU A 439 6.20 13.01 -31.20
N TYR A 440 5.42 12.83 -32.27
CA TYR A 440 4.96 13.95 -33.11
C TYR A 440 3.47 14.28 -32.90
N SER A 441 2.75 13.40 -32.23
CA SER A 441 1.37 13.56 -31.76
C SER A 441 1.17 12.64 -30.56
N PRO A 442 0.29 12.92 -29.60
CA PRO A 442 0.07 12.09 -28.43
C PRO A 442 -0.08 10.60 -28.80
N GLY A 443 0.84 9.76 -28.27
CA GLY A 443 0.87 8.32 -28.51
C GLY A 443 1.34 7.90 -29.91
N LYS A 444 1.84 8.82 -30.75
CA LYS A 444 2.29 8.52 -32.11
C LYS A 444 3.75 8.88 -32.27
N TYR A 445 4.56 7.89 -32.63
CA TYR A 445 6.00 8.02 -32.70
C TYR A 445 6.50 7.81 -34.13
N ARG A 446 7.53 8.58 -34.50
CA ARG A 446 8.21 8.46 -35.79
C ARG A 446 9.70 8.24 -35.58
N TYR A 447 10.30 7.43 -36.40
CA TYR A 447 11.74 7.23 -36.45
C TYR A 447 12.43 8.49 -36.96
N VAL A 448 13.43 8.98 -36.24
CA VAL A 448 14.20 10.18 -36.59
C VAL A 448 15.68 9.89 -36.81
N GLY A 449 16.12 8.68 -36.58
CA GLY A 449 17.49 8.24 -36.69
C GLY A 449 18.08 7.78 -35.36
N SER A 450 19.12 6.94 -35.43
CA SER A 450 19.74 6.37 -34.24
C SER A 450 20.29 7.50 -33.33
N LYS A 451 19.87 7.51 -32.07
CA LYS A 451 20.22 8.53 -31.07
C LYS A 451 19.89 9.97 -31.46
N MET A 452 18.92 10.16 -32.35
CA MET A 452 18.46 11.49 -32.76
C MET A 452 17.11 11.89 -32.13
N GLY A 453 16.48 10.98 -31.44
CA GLY A 453 15.22 11.17 -30.75
C GLY A 453 15.33 11.02 -29.22
N SER A 454 14.18 10.91 -28.59
CA SER A 454 14.05 10.82 -27.14
C SER A 454 13.31 9.56 -26.67
N TRP A 455 12.81 8.73 -27.61
CA TRP A 455 11.98 7.57 -27.33
C TRP A 455 12.53 6.29 -27.97
N MET A 456 12.32 5.15 -27.29
CA MET A 456 12.72 3.83 -27.80
C MET A 456 11.53 2.86 -27.76
N PRO A 457 11.44 1.87 -28.69
CA PRO A 457 10.41 0.84 -28.73
C PRO A 457 10.67 -0.23 -27.65
N GLN A 458 10.55 0.15 -26.41
CA GLN A 458 10.81 -0.66 -25.24
C GLN A 458 9.85 -0.28 -24.11
N LYS A 459 9.58 -1.21 -23.19
CA LYS A 459 8.79 -0.96 -21.99
C LYS A 459 9.68 -0.91 -20.75
N LEU A 460 9.38 0.00 -19.84
CA LEU A 460 10.04 0.03 -18.55
C LEU A 460 9.48 -1.10 -17.68
N LEU A 461 10.35 -1.99 -17.25
CA LEU A 461 10.03 -3.04 -16.29
C LEU A 461 10.39 -2.52 -14.88
N VAL A 462 9.40 -2.08 -14.15
CA VAL A 462 9.54 -1.66 -12.76
C VAL A 462 9.38 -2.89 -11.87
N PRO A 463 10.35 -3.21 -11.00
CA PRO A 463 10.23 -4.34 -10.10
C PRO A 463 9.22 -4.07 -8.98
N PRO A 464 8.55 -5.12 -8.46
CA PRO A 464 7.68 -5.00 -7.30
C PRO A 464 8.48 -4.87 -6.01
N GLU A 465 8.05 -3.96 -5.14
CA GLU A 465 8.74 -3.59 -3.90
C GLU A 465 8.09 -4.23 -2.66
N LYS A 466 8.90 -4.35 -1.61
CA LYS A 466 8.47 -4.73 -0.26
C LYS A 466 9.19 -3.86 0.76
N LYS A 467 8.44 -3.20 1.63
CA LYS A 467 8.97 -2.30 2.66
C LYS A 467 8.35 -2.60 4.02
N GLY A 468 9.13 -2.51 5.08
CA GLY A 468 8.65 -2.74 6.43
C GLY A 468 9.48 -2.08 7.50
N ASN A 469 8.82 -1.69 8.60
CA ASN A 469 9.48 -1.27 9.84
C ASN A 469 8.84 -1.98 11.03
N LEU A 470 9.68 -2.41 11.94
CA LEU A 470 9.31 -2.81 13.29
C LEU A 470 10.02 -1.88 14.27
N ASP A 471 9.26 -1.12 15.03
CA ASP A 471 9.77 -0.19 16.03
C ASP A 471 9.28 -0.58 17.41
N LEU A 472 10.22 -0.69 18.35
CA LEU A 472 9.99 -1.06 19.74
C LEU A 472 10.67 -0.05 20.65
N ALA A 473 9.89 0.69 21.43
CA ALA A 473 10.38 1.65 22.41
C ALA A 473 9.95 1.24 23.82
N VAL A 474 10.89 1.23 24.73
CA VAL A 474 10.65 1.02 26.17
C VAL A 474 11.06 2.29 26.91
N ASP A 475 10.11 2.90 27.58
CA ASP A 475 10.28 4.14 28.33
C ASP A 475 9.99 3.92 29.80
N TYR A 476 10.91 4.42 30.62
CA TYR A 476 10.78 4.50 32.07
C TYR A 476 10.73 5.95 32.52
N SER A 477 9.73 6.31 33.33
CA SER A 477 9.57 7.68 33.84
C SER A 477 9.13 7.66 35.29
N LYS A 478 9.99 8.14 36.21
CA LYS A 478 9.71 8.26 37.63
C LYS A 478 10.44 9.46 38.24
N ASP A 479 9.78 10.28 39.02
CA ASP A 479 10.35 11.40 39.79
C ASP A 479 11.24 12.33 38.95
N ASN A 480 10.87 12.58 37.68
CA ASN A 480 11.66 13.28 36.64
C ASN A 480 12.93 12.54 36.15
N LEU A 481 13.21 11.33 36.61
CA LEU A 481 14.15 10.43 35.96
C LEU A 481 13.46 9.82 34.76
N ASN A 482 13.96 10.09 33.55
CA ASN A 482 13.48 9.52 32.32
C ASN A 482 14.60 8.72 31.66
N ALA A 483 14.27 7.51 31.24
CA ALA A 483 15.20 6.67 30.49
C ALA A 483 14.42 5.87 29.47
N GLY A 484 15.01 5.63 28.33
CA GLY A 484 14.39 4.81 27.31
C GLY A 484 15.37 4.22 26.32
N ILE A 485 14.90 3.18 25.67
CA ILE A 485 15.57 2.52 24.57
C ILE A 485 14.57 2.29 23.46
N GLU A 486 14.95 2.61 22.23
CA GLU A 486 14.16 2.38 21.03
C GLU A 486 15.00 1.60 20.02
N VAL A 487 14.43 0.53 19.49
CA VAL A 487 15.06 -0.33 18.49
C VAL A 487 14.13 -0.41 17.30
N LEU A 488 14.65 -0.04 16.13
CA LEU A 488 13.92 -0.13 14.88
C LEU A 488 14.65 -1.07 13.92
N GLY A 489 13.92 -2.05 13.41
CA GLY A 489 14.33 -2.87 12.28
C GLY A 489 13.59 -2.40 11.01
N SER A 490 14.30 -2.34 9.90
CA SER A 490 13.74 -1.98 8.60
C SER A 490 14.05 -3.01 7.54
N VAL A 491 13.12 -3.18 6.62
CA VAL A 491 13.26 -3.96 5.39
C VAL A 491 12.91 -3.06 4.22
N ASN A 492 13.75 -3.04 3.19
CA ASN A 492 13.49 -2.28 1.97
C ASN A 492 14.02 -3.05 0.76
N ASP A 493 13.22 -4.00 0.29
CA ASP A 493 13.48 -4.81 -0.89
C ASP A 493 12.81 -4.13 -2.10
N ARG A 494 13.62 -3.64 -3.02
CA ARG A 494 13.16 -2.90 -4.20
C ARG A 494 12.84 -3.81 -5.38
N ASN A 495 13.16 -5.10 -5.29
CA ASN A 495 12.86 -6.07 -6.35
C ASN A 495 12.62 -7.47 -5.79
N THR A 496 11.41 -7.77 -5.40
CA THR A 496 11.05 -9.07 -4.85
C THR A 496 11.13 -10.25 -5.84
N PHE A 497 11.46 -10.01 -7.12
CA PHE A 497 11.79 -11.06 -8.09
C PHE A 497 13.27 -11.45 -8.05
N SER A 498 14.16 -10.52 -7.68
CA SER A 498 15.61 -10.76 -7.61
C SER A 498 16.00 -11.23 -6.22
N VAL A 499 17.08 -12.00 -6.16
CA VAL A 499 17.83 -12.30 -4.93
C VAL A 499 19.22 -11.67 -4.97
N LYS A 500 19.50 -10.93 -6.03
CA LYS A 500 20.73 -10.18 -6.19
C LYS A 500 20.57 -8.85 -5.45
N ASP A 501 21.56 -8.46 -4.72
CA ASP A 501 21.58 -7.25 -3.88
C ASP A 501 20.68 -7.32 -2.62
N ASP A 502 20.18 -8.53 -2.22
CA ASP A 502 19.37 -8.70 -1.00
C ASP A 502 20.15 -8.51 0.31
N GLU A 503 21.48 -8.44 0.25
CA GLU A 503 22.34 -8.33 1.44
C GLU A 503 22.16 -7.00 2.20
N ASP A 504 21.64 -5.98 1.53
CA ASP A 504 21.42 -4.63 2.07
C ASP A 504 19.94 -4.27 2.30
N ASN A 505 19.03 -5.21 2.06
CA ASN A 505 17.59 -5.03 2.27
C ASN A 505 17.21 -4.85 3.75
N ASP A 506 18.00 -5.42 4.67
CA ASP A 506 17.75 -5.37 6.10
C ASP A 506 18.68 -4.36 6.78
N ALA A 507 18.09 -3.48 7.57
CA ALA A 507 18.83 -2.47 8.31
C ALA A 507 18.21 -2.23 9.70
N GLY A 508 18.87 -1.48 10.56
CA GLY A 508 18.36 -1.21 11.89
C GLY A 508 18.91 0.05 12.53
N LEU A 509 18.22 0.46 13.57
CA LEU A 509 18.56 1.62 14.38
C LEU A 509 18.38 1.29 15.86
N LEU A 510 19.30 1.79 16.66
CA LEU A 510 19.25 1.76 18.13
C LEU A 510 19.34 3.19 18.63
N TYR A 511 18.42 3.56 19.51
CA TYR A 511 18.46 4.80 20.25
C TYR A 511 18.28 4.53 21.74
N ALA A 512 19.06 5.20 22.58
CA ALA A 512 18.93 5.13 24.02
C ALA A 512 19.10 6.53 24.62
N TYR A 513 18.36 6.82 25.66
CA TYR A 513 18.50 8.05 26.39
C TYR A 513 18.38 7.86 27.90
N LEU A 514 19.03 8.77 28.62
CA LEU A 514 18.94 8.89 30.06
C LEU A 514 18.84 10.38 30.41
N GLU A 515 17.80 10.77 31.10
CA GLU A 515 17.62 12.13 31.59
C GLU A 515 17.48 12.12 33.12
N VAL A 516 18.41 12.80 33.80
CA VAL A 516 18.48 12.84 35.25
C VAL A 516 18.32 14.29 35.72
N PRO A 517 17.40 14.57 36.63
CA PRO A 517 17.30 15.89 37.26
C PRO A 517 18.46 16.10 38.23
N PHE A 518 19.09 17.25 38.16
CA PHE A 518 20.13 17.66 39.07
C PHE A 518 19.88 19.09 39.56
N SER A 519 19.27 19.23 40.73
CA SER A 519 18.90 20.53 41.29
C SER A 519 18.01 21.37 40.34
N ARG A 520 18.50 22.50 39.82
CA ARG A 520 17.81 23.37 38.86
C ARG A 520 18.09 23.03 37.41
N TYR A 521 18.88 22.00 37.18
CA TYR A 521 19.31 21.56 35.86
C TYR A 521 18.74 20.17 35.55
N SER A 522 18.68 19.83 34.28
CA SER A 522 18.47 18.47 33.78
C SER A 522 19.67 18.10 32.92
N PHE A 523 20.21 16.92 33.19
CA PHE A 523 21.28 16.33 32.40
C PHE A 523 20.70 15.23 31.54
N ARG A 524 20.88 15.33 30.23
CA ARG A 524 20.41 14.33 29.26
C ARG A 524 21.58 13.78 28.45
N LEU A 525 21.71 12.47 28.46
CA LEU A 525 22.63 11.70 27.65
C LEU A 525 21.82 10.95 26.61
N GLU A 526 22.21 11.02 25.36
CA GLU A 526 21.60 10.33 24.24
C GLU A 526 22.66 9.59 23.44
N HIS A 527 22.29 8.44 22.91
CA HIS A 527 23.10 7.65 22.00
C HIS A 527 22.23 7.11 20.88
N GLU A 528 22.65 7.32 19.64
CA GLU A 528 22.02 6.80 18.44
C GLU A 528 23.04 6.05 17.60
N GLN A 529 22.66 4.87 17.15
CA GLN A 529 23.42 4.08 16.18
C GLN A 529 22.49 3.60 15.09
N ARG A 530 22.83 3.90 13.85
CA ARG A 530 22.03 3.59 12.66
C ARG A 530 22.89 2.82 11.66
N SER A 531 22.31 1.76 11.07
CA SER A 531 22.90 1.03 9.94
C SER A 531 22.77 1.83 8.65
N GLU A 532 23.64 1.54 7.69
CA GLU A 532 23.44 1.97 6.30
C GLU A 532 22.05 1.51 5.80
N LYS A 533 21.46 2.28 4.89
CA LYS A 533 20.20 1.96 4.18
C LYS A 533 18.99 1.70 5.10
N THR A 534 19.02 2.19 6.35
CA THR A 534 17.85 2.14 7.23
C THR A 534 16.70 2.94 6.59
N TYR A 535 15.64 2.25 6.19
CA TYR A 535 14.44 2.86 5.66
C TYR A 535 13.47 3.24 6.79
N LEU A 536 12.94 4.45 6.75
CA LEU A 536 11.97 4.94 7.73
C LEU A 536 10.69 5.40 7.02
N PHE A 537 9.55 4.88 7.45
CA PHE A 537 8.26 5.38 7.00
C PHE A 537 7.99 6.76 7.61
N GLY A 538 7.86 7.78 6.77
CA GLY A 538 7.33 9.09 7.13
C GLY A 538 8.25 10.03 7.90
N LYS A 539 9.38 9.57 8.43
CA LYS A 539 10.31 10.45 9.14
C LYS A 539 11.63 10.57 8.40
N TYR A 540 11.90 11.78 7.95
CA TYR A 540 13.20 12.16 7.43
C TYR A 540 14.14 12.54 8.57
N ARG A 541 15.44 12.44 8.30
CA ARG A 541 16.46 12.99 9.18
C ARG A 541 16.12 14.39 9.60
N ASN A 542 16.51 14.74 10.81
CA ASN A 542 16.51 16.12 11.24
C ASN A 542 17.33 16.95 10.22
N PRO A 543 16.79 18.03 9.61
CA PRO A 543 17.53 18.89 8.70
C PRO A 543 18.85 19.41 9.29
N ASP A 544 18.94 19.54 10.62
CA ASP A 544 20.16 19.98 11.32
C ASP A 544 21.32 19.00 11.12
N VAL A 545 21.06 17.70 11.01
CA VAL A 545 22.10 16.69 10.75
C VAL A 545 22.66 16.81 9.33
N GLU A 546 21.82 17.11 8.34
CA GLU A 546 22.26 17.36 6.96
C GLU A 546 23.14 18.61 6.89
N TYR A 547 22.84 19.63 7.69
CA TYR A 547 23.58 20.88 7.71
C TYR A 547 24.91 20.74 8.45
N ASP A 548 24.92 20.09 9.61
CA ASP A 548 26.11 19.96 10.47
C ASP A 548 27.18 19.03 9.89
N PHE A 549 26.78 18.01 9.13
CA PHE A 549 27.71 17.04 8.55
C PHE A 549 27.98 17.25 7.06
N ALA A 550 27.46 18.31 6.44
CA ALA A 550 27.53 18.54 4.99
C ALA A 550 27.14 17.28 4.18
N ALA A 551 26.25 16.48 4.72
CA ALA A 551 25.82 15.21 4.17
C ALA A 551 24.88 15.47 3.00
N ILE A 552 25.46 15.76 1.86
CA ILE A 552 24.79 16.03 0.61
C ILE A 552 24.40 14.69 -0.03
N GLU A 553 23.14 14.54 -0.44
CA GLU A 553 22.56 13.60 -1.40
C GLU A 553 22.76 12.07 -1.18
N THR A 554 23.75 11.64 -0.40
CA THR A 554 24.02 10.21 -0.14
C THR A 554 23.77 9.79 1.30
N ALA A 555 23.23 10.68 2.11
CA ALA A 555 23.15 10.52 3.57
C ALA A 555 22.22 9.40 4.05
N ASP A 556 21.28 8.95 3.22
CA ASP A 556 20.41 7.81 3.54
C ASP A 556 21.13 6.45 3.50
N SER A 557 22.35 6.43 2.94
CA SER A 557 23.14 5.20 2.76
C SER A 557 24.31 5.05 3.74
N LEU A 558 24.51 5.99 4.67
CA LEU A 558 25.65 5.93 5.59
C LEU A 558 25.25 5.43 6.98
N ALA A 559 26.06 4.52 7.53
CA ALA A 559 26.00 4.17 8.93
C ALA A 559 26.35 5.39 9.80
N GLN A 560 25.58 5.62 10.86
CA GLN A 560 25.80 6.73 11.78
C GLN A 560 25.90 6.26 13.21
N GLN A 561 26.78 6.93 13.95
CA GLN A 561 26.86 6.80 15.39
C GLN A 561 27.00 8.20 15.99
N GLU A 562 26.08 8.58 16.84
CA GLU A 562 26.07 9.88 17.50
C GLU A 562 25.84 9.73 19.00
N SER A 563 26.51 10.55 19.79
CA SER A 563 26.30 10.64 21.23
C SER A 563 26.27 12.09 21.64
N ASN A 564 25.16 12.51 22.24
CA ASN A 564 24.92 13.89 22.65
C ASN A 564 24.78 14.01 24.15
N ILE A 565 25.34 15.09 24.72
CA ILE A 565 25.18 15.48 26.10
C ILE A 565 24.53 16.85 26.14
N GLN A 566 23.33 16.95 26.70
CA GLN A 566 22.62 18.20 26.82
C GLN A 566 22.40 18.56 28.31
N ILE A 567 22.70 19.81 28.65
CA ILE A 567 22.40 20.37 29.96
C ILE A 567 21.40 21.51 29.77
N SER A 568 20.20 21.34 30.34
CA SER A 568 19.15 22.36 30.29
C SER A 568 18.83 22.89 31.69
N ARG A 569 18.52 24.19 31.80
CA ARG A 569 18.09 24.84 33.06
C ARG A 569 16.57 24.86 33.11
N LYS A 570 15.96 24.31 34.17
CA LYS A 570 14.50 24.48 34.43
C LYS A 570 14.24 25.98 34.65
N GLN A 571 13.47 26.59 33.76
CA GLN A 571 12.92 27.93 33.99
C GLN A 571 11.81 27.78 35.05
N THR A 572 12.06 28.34 36.23
CA THR A 572 10.98 28.59 37.20
C THR A 572 10.22 29.82 36.71
N ASN A 573 9.00 29.64 36.23
CA ASN A 573 8.10 30.76 36.01
C ASN A 573 7.77 31.36 37.38
N TRP A 574 8.34 32.51 37.67
CA TRP A 574 7.88 33.36 38.75
C TRP A 574 6.60 34.04 38.25
N ASN A 575 5.44 33.50 38.62
CA ASN A 575 4.21 34.27 38.57
C ASN A 575 4.29 35.24 39.73
N ALA A 576 4.57 36.52 39.44
CA ALA A 576 4.39 37.65 40.35
C ALA A 576 2.97 38.17 40.24
#